data_b11f6716618a724c09895f88ef6b45c2
#
_entry.id   b11f6716618a724c09895f88ef6b45c2
#
_cell.length_a   1.000
_cell.length_b   1.000
_cell.length_c   1.000
_cell.angle_alpha   90.00
_cell.angle_beta   90.00
_cell.angle_gamma   90.00
#
_symmetry.space_group_name_H-M   'P 1'
#
loop_
_entity.id
_entity.type
_entity.pdbx_description
1 polymer ?
#
loop_
_entity_poly.entity_id
_entity_poly.type
_entity_poly.pdbx_seq_one_letter_code
_entity_poly.pdbx_strand_id
1 'polypeptide(L)'
;MAHRVTLIPGDGIGPEVTEAARLAVEATGVEVAWDVQDIGRRAFDRTGEALPASTLSSIRDNGVALKGPVETPANAGIRNANIALRQQLDLYANVRPCRRYPGVPSVYEHVDLVVVRENIEDTYTGIQFEVGTPEVQQLIAFIAGTTDVRIRQDSGISVKAISQDGSERIVAFAFEEARRRGRRKVTAGHKANIMKFSDGLFLEVARRVAAGYPDVVFDDRIIVALCMQLVQAPERFEVLVLPNLYGDIVSELGAGLIGGPGMAPGGHLGEEVAVFEATHGTAPNLAGHDRANPAGVLLSAAMMLRHLGERDAGDRLEEAVADVLAVGVDVTPDLRAAGDERPTVGTRRMAEAVSERLRDASVA
;
A
#
# COMPACT_ATOMS: atom_id res chain seq x y z
N MET A 1 -8.41 -12.46 24.86
CA MET A 1 -8.11 -11.07 25.32
C MET A 1 -8.30 -10.18 24.10
N ALA A 2 -8.93 -9.01 24.28
CA ALA A 2 -9.14 -8.09 23.18
C ALA A 2 -7.81 -7.60 22.60
N HIS A 3 -7.67 -7.59 21.29
CA HIS A 3 -6.54 -6.97 20.59
C HIS A 3 -6.66 -5.44 20.69
N ARG A 4 -5.59 -4.75 21.08
CA ARG A 4 -5.54 -3.29 21.02
C ARG A 4 -5.04 -2.87 19.65
N VAL A 5 -5.81 -2.03 18.95
CA VAL A 5 -5.48 -1.57 17.60
C VAL A 5 -5.67 -0.06 17.50
N THR A 6 -4.69 0.66 16.99
CA THR A 6 -4.84 2.08 16.69
C THR A 6 -5.72 2.23 15.43
N LEU A 7 -6.83 2.95 15.56
CA LEU A 7 -7.70 3.30 14.44
C LEU A 7 -7.46 4.75 14.04
N ILE A 8 -7.10 4.96 12.79
CA ILE A 8 -6.89 6.29 12.22
C ILE A 8 -7.93 6.52 11.12
N PRO A 9 -9.02 7.23 11.39
CA PRO A 9 -10.04 7.49 10.37
C PRO A 9 -9.49 8.20 9.13
N GLY A 10 -8.52 9.11 9.30
CA GLY A 10 -7.94 9.88 8.21
C GLY A 10 -8.85 10.99 7.70
N ASP A 11 -8.65 11.39 6.44
CA ASP A 11 -9.30 12.54 5.80
C ASP A 11 -10.20 12.10 4.62
N GLY A 12 -11.04 13.01 4.15
CA GLY A 12 -11.92 12.77 3.01
C GLY A 12 -12.89 11.61 3.23
N ILE A 13 -12.84 10.57 2.39
CA ILE A 13 -13.66 9.35 2.53
C ILE A 13 -13.19 8.46 3.71
N GLY A 14 -12.07 8.77 4.33
CA GLY A 14 -11.45 7.96 5.36
C GLY A 14 -12.38 7.55 6.50
N PRO A 15 -13.11 8.48 7.15
CA PRO A 15 -14.06 8.14 8.22
C PRO A 15 -15.14 7.14 7.79
N GLU A 16 -15.65 7.24 6.56
CA GLU A 16 -16.68 6.33 6.05
C GLU A 16 -16.15 4.91 5.84
N VAL A 17 -14.98 4.79 5.17
CA VAL A 17 -14.41 3.47 4.84
C VAL A 17 -13.78 2.78 6.04
N THR A 18 -13.24 3.53 7.02
CA THR A 18 -12.72 2.95 8.26
C THR A 18 -13.83 2.50 9.20
N GLU A 19 -14.94 3.22 9.24
CA GLU A 19 -16.14 2.78 9.97
C GLU A 19 -16.73 1.51 9.34
N ALA A 20 -16.77 1.41 8.01
CA ALA A 20 -17.16 0.20 7.30
C ALA A 20 -16.27 -0.99 7.69
N ALA A 21 -14.94 -0.79 7.77
CA ALA A 21 -14.02 -1.83 8.19
C ALA A 21 -14.20 -2.21 9.68
N ARG A 22 -14.43 -1.23 10.57
CA ARG A 22 -14.70 -1.49 11.99
C ARG A 22 -15.94 -2.38 12.16
N LEU A 23 -17.04 -2.06 11.47
CA LEU A 23 -18.27 -2.87 11.49
C LEU A 23 -18.04 -4.31 11.03
N ALA A 24 -17.26 -4.50 9.96
CA ALA A 24 -16.95 -5.82 9.44
C ALA A 24 -16.03 -6.62 10.37
N VAL A 25 -15.02 -5.98 10.97
CA VAL A 25 -14.16 -6.61 11.98
C VAL A 25 -14.97 -7.07 13.19
N GLU A 26 -15.88 -6.24 13.71
CA GLU A 26 -16.77 -6.61 14.81
C GLU A 26 -17.67 -7.80 14.44
N ALA A 27 -18.15 -7.86 13.18
CA ALA A 27 -18.97 -8.97 12.71
C ALA A 27 -18.21 -10.30 12.59
N THR A 28 -16.87 -10.30 12.58
CA THR A 28 -16.06 -11.54 12.64
C THR A 28 -16.10 -12.22 14.01
N GLY A 29 -16.51 -11.50 15.06
CA GLY A 29 -16.46 -11.95 16.45
C GLY A 29 -15.13 -11.76 17.15
N VAL A 30 -14.10 -11.21 16.48
CA VAL A 30 -12.82 -10.87 17.10
C VAL A 30 -12.98 -9.63 17.97
N GLU A 31 -12.59 -9.73 19.22
CA GLU A 31 -12.62 -8.59 20.15
C GLU A 31 -11.46 -7.64 19.88
N VAL A 32 -11.77 -6.41 19.42
CA VAL A 32 -10.79 -5.35 19.18
C VAL A 32 -11.12 -4.11 20.02
N ALA A 33 -10.15 -3.67 20.82
CA ALA A 33 -10.21 -2.39 21.53
C ALA A 33 -9.56 -1.30 20.66
N TRP A 34 -10.38 -0.47 20.06
CA TRP A 34 -9.94 0.59 19.16
C TRP A 34 -9.44 1.81 19.91
N ASP A 35 -8.16 2.20 19.69
CA ASP A 35 -7.57 3.44 20.13
C ASP A 35 -7.59 4.45 18.98
N VAL A 36 -8.57 5.36 19.00
CA VAL A 36 -8.81 6.30 17.90
C VAL A 36 -7.85 7.47 17.95
N GLN A 37 -7.09 7.66 16.89
CA GLN A 37 -6.08 8.71 16.73
C GLN A 37 -6.29 9.47 15.43
N ASP A 38 -5.74 10.71 15.34
CA ASP A 38 -5.81 11.52 14.12
C ASP A 38 -4.42 11.73 13.52
N ILE A 39 -4.34 11.78 12.18
CA ILE A 39 -3.21 12.30 11.39
C ILE A 39 -3.74 13.08 10.18
N GLY A 40 -2.87 13.79 9.47
CA GLY A 40 -3.19 14.51 8.25
C GLY A 40 -3.81 15.88 8.48
N ARG A 41 -4.74 16.27 7.61
CA ARG A 41 -5.43 17.56 7.65
C ARG A 41 -6.18 17.75 8.95
N ARG A 42 -6.94 16.74 9.36
CA ARG A 42 -7.75 16.79 10.58
C ARG A 42 -6.89 16.98 11.83
N ALA A 43 -5.77 16.30 11.94
CA ALA A 43 -4.82 16.50 13.03
C ALA A 43 -4.22 17.91 13.00
N PHE A 44 -3.78 18.34 11.82
CA PHE A 44 -3.16 19.64 11.61
C PHE A 44 -4.11 20.79 11.98
N ASP A 45 -5.35 20.76 11.55
CA ASP A 45 -6.35 21.80 11.85
C ASP A 45 -6.64 21.91 13.36
N ARG A 46 -6.48 20.81 14.12
CA ARG A 46 -6.70 20.75 15.56
C ARG A 46 -5.47 21.11 16.39
N THR A 47 -4.29 20.67 15.99
CA THR A 47 -3.07 20.72 16.82
C THR A 47 -1.92 21.50 16.19
N GLY A 48 -1.98 21.84 14.90
CA GLY A 48 -0.88 22.40 14.14
C GLY A 48 0.13 21.35 13.65
N GLU A 49 -0.06 20.06 13.96
CA GLU A 49 0.81 18.96 13.57
C GLU A 49 0.06 17.93 12.70
N ALA A 50 0.58 17.63 11.51
CA ALA A 50 -0.03 16.63 10.63
C ALA A 50 0.24 15.18 11.08
N LEU A 51 1.23 14.95 11.93
CA LEU A 51 1.56 13.68 12.57
C LEU A 51 1.89 13.90 14.05
N PRO A 52 0.88 13.88 14.94
CA PRO A 52 1.08 14.08 16.37
C PRO A 52 1.90 12.96 17.02
N ALA A 53 2.75 13.31 17.98
CA ALA A 53 3.54 12.35 18.75
C ALA A 53 2.67 11.32 19.49
N SER A 54 1.48 11.72 19.96
CA SER A 54 0.50 10.81 20.59
C SER A 54 0.06 9.67 19.67
N THR A 55 -0.15 9.96 18.39
CA THR A 55 -0.51 8.93 17.40
C THR A 55 0.63 7.93 17.18
N LEU A 56 1.87 8.41 17.09
CA LEU A 56 3.04 7.53 16.98
C LEU A 56 3.20 6.64 18.22
N SER A 57 3.00 7.20 19.42
CA SER A 57 3.03 6.43 20.67
C SER A 57 1.95 5.36 20.68
N SER A 58 0.69 5.71 20.32
CA SER A 58 -0.41 4.77 20.23
C SER A 58 -0.08 3.59 19.31
N ILE A 59 0.49 3.86 18.10
CA ILE A 59 0.84 2.80 17.15
C ILE A 59 1.95 1.91 17.72
N ARG A 60 2.99 2.48 18.37
CA ARG A 60 4.06 1.68 18.99
C ARG A 60 3.54 0.83 20.15
N ASP A 61 2.70 1.40 21.01
CA ASP A 61 2.15 0.72 22.19
C ASP A 61 1.19 -0.42 21.81
N ASN A 62 0.42 -0.24 20.73
CA ASN A 62 -0.53 -1.24 20.23
C ASN A 62 0.10 -2.23 19.23
N GLY A 63 1.23 -1.89 18.61
CA GLY A 63 1.91 -2.70 17.59
C GLY A 63 1.22 -2.73 16.24
N VAL A 64 -0.07 -2.40 16.17
CA VAL A 64 -0.89 -2.50 14.95
C VAL A 64 -1.82 -1.30 14.81
N ALA A 65 -1.97 -0.83 13.56
CA ALA A 65 -2.95 0.20 13.22
C ALA A 65 -3.74 -0.15 11.96
N LEU A 66 -5.01 0.28 11.93
CA LEU A 66 -5.84 0.37 10.72
C LEU A 66 -6.05 1.84 10.39
N LYS A 67 -5.74 2.24 9.14
CA LYS A 67 -5.71 3.64 8.76
C LYS A 67 -6.50 3.90 7.48
N GLY A 68 -7.32 4.94 7.50
CA GLY A 68 -7.90 5.54 6.29
C GLY A 68 -6.90 6.42 5.54
N PRO A 69 -7.26 6.91 4.36
CA PRO A 69 -6.43 7.82 3.57
C PRO A 69 -6.22 9.16 4.28
N VAL A 70 -5.07 9.80 4.00
CA VAL A 70 -4.65 11.01 4.69
C VAL A 70 -4.23 12.08 3.69
N GLU A 71 -4.69 13.29 3.91
CA GLU A 71 -4.25 14.49 3.20
C GLU A 71 -3.17 15.22 4.01
N THR A 72 -2.05 15.53 3.35
CA THR A 72 -1.06 16.45 3.94
C THR A 72 -1.32 17.85 3.39
N PRO A 73 -1.47 18.87 4.26
CA PRO A 73 -1.59 20.25 3.81
C PRO A 73 -0.45 20.66 2.87
N ALA A 74 -0.78 21.31 1.75
CA ALA A 74 0.20 21.68 0.70
C ALA A 74 1.08 22.87 1.08
N ASN A 75 1.08 23.31 2.35
CA ASN A 75 1.86 24.47 2.79
C ASN A 75 3.36 24.15 2.79
N ALA A 76 4.16 25.10 2.34
CA ALA A 76 5.61 24.99 2.35
C ALA A 76 6.14 24.65 3.75
N GLY A 77 6.96 23.60 3.85
CA GLY A 77 7.61 23.16 5.09
C GLY A 77 6.88 22.05 5.87
N ILE A 78 5.67 21.64 5.48
CA ILE A 78 5.00 20.49 6.11
C ILE A 78 5.42 19.21 5.38
N ARG A 79 6.10 18.33 6.11
CA ARG A 79 6.48 17.01 5.58
C ARG A 79 5.23 16.15 5.36
N ASN A 80 5.20 15.39 4.27
CA ASN A 80 4.11 14.44 4.02
C ASN A 80 3.93 13.49 5.19
N ALA A 81 2.72 13.50 5.80
CA ALA A 81 2.42 12.74 7.01
C ALA A 81 2.60 11.23 6.82
N ASN A 82 2.24 10.67 5.64
CA ASN A 82 2.45 9.26 5.35
C ASN A 82 3.94 8.89 5.26
N ILE A 83 4.76 9.74 4.60
CA ILE A 83 6.21 9.51 4.51
C ILE A 83 6.84 9.60 5.91
N ALA A 84 6.45 10.62 6.69
CA ALA A 84 6.95 10.78 8.06
C ALA A 84 6.57 9.59 8.95
N LEU A 85 5.33 9.10 8.86
CA LEU A 85 4.85 7.92 9.58
C LEU A 85 5.71 6.69 9.27
N ARG A 86 5.91 6.39 7.98
CA ARG A 86 6.70 5.24 7.52
C ARG A 86 8.12 5.27 8.05
N GLN A 87 8.76 6.44 7.97
CA GLN A 87 10.15 6.62 8.41
C GLN A 87 10.31 6.59 9.93
N GLN A 88 9.39 7.19 10.69
CA GLN A 88 9.48 7.23 12.15
C GLN A 88 9.15 5.89 12.82
N LEU A 89 8.41 5.03 12.14
CA LEU A 89 8.04 3.69 12.60
C LEU A 89 8.84 2.58 11.89
N ASP A 90 9.82 2.92 11.06
CA ASP A 90 10.60 2.01 10.21
C ASP A 90 9.74 0.95 9.48
N LEU A 91 8.65 1.41 8.86
CA LEU A 91 7.75 0.57 8.07
C LEU A 91 8.36 0.29 6.69
N TYR A 92 9.39 -0.52 6.65
CA TYR A 92 10.26 -0.70 5.49
C TYR A 92 9.64 -1.50 4.34
N ALA A 93 8.68 -2.35 4.64
CA ALA A 93 8.02 -3.18 3.63
C ALA A 93 6.57 -2.74 3.42
N ASN A 94 6.21 -2.41 2.18
CA ASN A 94 4.83 -2.16 1.81
C ASN A 94 4.35 -3.33 0.93
N VAL A 95 3.34 -4.05 1.43
CA VAL A 95 2.74 -5.21 0.78
C VAL A 95 1.40 -4.83 0.19
N ARG A 96 1.25 -4.97 -1.12
CA ARG A 96 0.04 -4.62 -1.87
C ARG A 96 -0.43 -5.83 -2.70
N PRO A 97 -1.34 -6.66 -2.19
CA PRO A 97 -1.97 -7.71 -2.98
C PRO A 97 -2.83 -7.12 -4.10
N CYS A 98 -2.63 -7.64 -5.31
CA CYS A 98 -3.42 -7.30 -6.47
C CYS A 98 -4.15 -8.57 -6.94
N ARG A 99 -5.33 -8.79 -6.37
CA ARG A 99 -6.19 -9.94 -6.68
C ARG A 99 -7.51 -9.46 -7.27
N ARG A 100 -7.85 -9.98 -8.46
CA ARG A 100 -9.16 -9.74 -9.06
C ARG A 100 -10.21 -10.63 -8.40
N TYR A 101 -11.32 -10.05 -8.03
CA TYR A 101 -12.48 -10.75 -7.49
C TYR A 101 -13.59 -10.89 -8.56
N PRO A 102 -14.30 -12.03 -8.61
CA PRO A 102 -15.47 -12.16 -9.47
C PRO A 102 -16.51 -11.05 -9.22
N GLY A 103 -17.17 -10.58 -10.26
CA GLY A 103 -18.14 -9.48 -10.17
C GLY A 103 -17.52 -8.08 -10.31
N VAL A 104 -16.23 -7.92 -10.11
CA VAL A 104 -15.53 -6.63 -10.30
C VAL A 104 -15.22 -6.40 -11.76
N PRO A 105 -15.56 -5.24 -12.35
CA PRO A 105 -15.21 -4.91 -13.72
C PRO A 105 -13.70 -4.88 -13.93
N SER A 106 -13.20 -5.69 -14.85
CA SER A 106 -11.82 -5.70 -15.30
C SER A 106 -11.76 -6.35 -16.68
N VAL A 107 -10.77 -5.97 -17.48
CA VAL A 107 -10.48 -6.62 -18.76
C VAL A 107 -9.71 -7.94 -18.60
N TYR A 108 -9.26 -8.24 -17.40
CA TYR A 108 -8.50 -9.45 -17.06
C TYR A 108 -9.39 -10.43 -16.30
N GLU A 109 -9.25 -11.71 -16.62
CA GLU A 109 -9.95 -12.79 -15.90
C GLU A 109 -9.16 -13.26 -14.67
N HIS A 110 -7.85 -13.29 -14.78
CA HIS A 110 -6.96 -13.83 -13.75
C HIS A 110 -5.83 -12.84 -13.44
N VAL A 111 -5.95 -12.14 -12.32
CA VAL A 111 -4.87 -11.36 -11.71
C VAL A 111 -4.78 -11.78 -10.26
N ASP A 112 -3.63 -12.29 -9.85
CA ASP A 112 -3.35 -12.65 -8.45
C ASP A 112 -1.85 -12.57 -8.20
N LEU A 113 -1.37 -11.37 -7.93
CA LEU A 113 0.03 -11.07 -7.63
C LEU A 113 0.15 -10.20 -6.39
N VAL A 114 1.35 -10.12 -5.83
CA VAL A 114 1.66 -9.28 -4.69
C VAL A 114 2.83 -8.38 -5.03
N VAL A 115 2.68 -7.08 -4.83
CA VAL A 115 3.78 -6.12 -4.90
C VAL A 115 4.36 -5.93 -3.50
N VAL A 116 5.64 -6.21 -3.34
CA VAL A 116 6.45 -5.91 -2.17
C VAL A 116 7.33 -4.72 -2.53
N ARG A 117 7.01 -3.56 -1.98
CA ARG A 117 7.65 -2.28 -2.23
C ARG A 117 8.57 -1.92 -1.07
N GLU A 118 9.83 -1.61 -1.36
CA GLU A 118 10.68 -0.89 -0.42
C GLU A 118 10.04 0.48 -0.08
N ASN A 119 10.10 0.92 1.18
CA ASN A 119 9.20 2.00 1.63
C ASN A 119 9.89 3.15 2.37
N ILE A 120 11.23 3.11 2.51
CA ILE A 120 12.02 4.07 3.29
C ILE A 120 13.00 4.88 2.43
N GLU A 121 13.61 4.25 1.46
CA GLU A 121 14.69 4.81 0.63
C GLU A 121 14.21 5.38 -0.70
N ASP A 122 15.10 5.42 -1.69
CA ASP A 122 14.86 5.93 -3.03
C ASP A 122 14.62 7.45 -3.01
N THR A 123 13.88 7.98 -3.95
CA THR A 123 13.49 9.40 -4.01
C THR A 123 12.57 9.83 -2.86
N TYR A 124 12.00 8.87 -2.11
CA TYR A 124 11.12 9.12 -0.96
C TYR A 124 11.88 9.49 0.32
N THR A 125 13.22 9.42 0.33
CA THR A 125 14.03 10.03 1.41
C THR A 125 13.76 11.53 1.56
N GLY A 126 13.29 12.18 0.49
CA GLY A 126 12.96 13.60 0.47
C GLY A 126 14.19 14.51 0.32
N ILE A 127 15.34 13.97 -0.12
CA ILE A 127 16.52 14.79 -0.41
C ILE A 127 16.30 15.49 -1.76
N GLN A 128 15.94 16.78 -1.68
CA GLN A 128 15.60 17.59 -2.84
C GLN A 128 16.26 18.96 -2.74
N PHE A 129 16.62 19.50 -3.90
CA PHE A 129 17.23 20.82 -4.06
C PHE A 129 16.42 21.65 -5.04
N GLU A 130 15.92 22.79 -4.56
CA GLU A 130 15.09 23.68 -5.35
C GLU A 130 15.93 24.48 -6.36
N VAL A 131 15.37 24.70 -7.53
CA VAL A 131 15.99 25.49 -8.59
C VAL A 131 16.35 26.89 -8.09
N GLY A 132 17.55 27.39 -8.47
CA GLY A 132 18.01 28.74 -8.16
C GLY A 132 18.56 28.93 -6.75
N THR A 133 18.51 27.92 -5.88
CA THR A 133 19.07 28.01 -4.52
C THR A 133 20.59 27.87 -4.53
N PRO A 134 21.30 28.45 -3.54
CA PRO A 134 22.76 28.29 -3.41
C PRO A 134 23.16 26.80 -3.28
N GLU A 135 22.35 26.00 -2.60
CA GLU A 135 22.61 24.58 -2.34
C GLU A 135 22.59 23.77 -3.64
N VAL A 136 21.61 24.00 -4.54
CA VAL A 136 21.57 23.30 -5.84
C VAL A 136 22.74 23.73 -6.73
N GLN A 137 23.15 25.01 -6.67
CA GLN A 137 24.31 25.48 -7.43
C GLN A 137 25.61 24.83 -6.95
N GLN A 138 25.81 24.68 -5.64
CA GLN A 138 26.94 23.96 -5.06
C GLN A 138 26.96 22.49 -5.50
N LEU A 139 25.80 21.82 -5.47
CA LEU A 139 25.67 20.42 -5.91
C LEU A 139 26.00 20.29 -7.42
N ILE A 140 25.47 21.19 -8.26
CA ILE A 140 25.77 21.21 -9.70
C ILE A 140 27.27 21.40 -9.94
N ALA A 141 27.91 22.34 -9.21
CA ALA A 141 29.35 22.59 -9.31
C ALA A 141 30.16 21.37 -8.86
N PHE A 142 29.78 20.70 -7.76
CA PHE A 142 30.40 19.48 -7.28
C PHE A 142 30.33 18.36 -8.33
N ILE A 143 29.15 18.10 -8.90
CA ILE A 143 28.94 17.11 -9.95
C ILE A 143 29.81 17.43 -11.17
N ALA A 144 29.81 18.70 -11.61
CA ALA A 144 30.61 19.13 -12.74
C ALA A 144 32.13 19.03 -12.52
N GLY A 145 32.57 19.13 -11.25
CA GLY A 145 33.98 18.99 -10.87
C GLY A 145 34.45 17.53 -10.68
N THR A 146 33.51 16.61 -10.45
CA THR A 146 33.80 15.20 -10.14
C THR A 146 33.39 14.21 -11.25
N THR A 147 32.62 14.68 -12.23
CA THR A 147 32.14 13.86 -13.36
C THR A 147 32.27 14.65 -14.67
N ASP A 148 32.16 13.95 -15.81
CA ASP A 148 32.07 14.60 -17.14
C ASP A 148 30.68 15.10 -17.49
N VAL A 149 29.72 14.99 -16.56
CA VAL A 149 28.33 15.39 -16.75
C VAL A 149 28.12 16.86 -16.42
N ARG A 150 27.36 17.55 -17.24
CA ARG A 150 26.95 18.94 -17.01
C ARG A 150 25.44 19.01 -16.82
N ILE A 151 25.01 19.38 -15.63
CA ILE A 151 23.62 19.66 -15.30
C ILE A 151 23.34 21.12 -15.65
N ARG A 152 22.14 21.40 -16.19
CA ARG A 152 21.73 22.77 -16.48
C ARG A 152 21.56 23.56 -15.19
N GLN A 153 21.89 24.85 -15.21
CA GLN A 153 21.88 25.72 -14.03
C GLN A 153 20.44 25.99 -13.49
N ASP A 154 19.45 25.82 -14.37
CA ASP A 154 18.02 25.97 -14.07
C ASP A 154 17.33 24.62 -13.69
N SER A 155 18.10 23.66 -13.17
CA SER A 155 17.57 22.36 -12.75
C SER A 155 17.23 22.33 -11.27
N GLY A 156 16.08 21.71 -10.92
CA GLY A 156 15.84 21.13 -9.59
C GLY A 156 16.42 19.72 -9.55
N ILE A 157 16.88 19.27 -8.39
CA ILE A 157 17.53 17.95 -8.24
C ILE A 157 16.87 17.18 -7.10
N SER A 158 16.53 15.90 -7.37
CA SER A 158 16.17 14.90 -6.35
C SER A 158 17.20 13.79 -6.32
N VAL A 159 17.56 13.31 -5.14
CA VAL A 159 18.55 12.24 -4.96
C VAL A 159 17.81 10.92 -4.83
N LYS A 160 18.21 9.95 -5.66
CA LYS A 160 17.82 8.54 -5.54
C LYS A 160 18.98 7.77 -4.89
N ALA A 161 18.81 7.41 -3.62
CA ALA A 161 19.77 6.58 -2.89
C ALA A 161 19.16 5.20 -2.59
N ILE A 162 19.91 4.15 -2.82
CA ILE A 162 19.55 2.76 -2.51
C ILE A 162 20.72 2.16 -1.75
N SER A 163 20.46 1.61 -0.56
CA SER A 163 21.46 0.95 0.27
C SER A 163 21.48 -0.56 0.08
N GLN A 164 22.57 -1.17 0.51
CA GLN A 164 22.69 -2.62 0.55
C GLN A 164 21.73 -3.20 1.59
N ASP A 165 21.69 -2.63 2.79
CA ASP A 165 20.85 -3.10 3.90
C ASP A 165 19.36 -3.01 3.56
N GLY A 166 18.88 -1.86 3.04
CA GLY A 166 17.51 -1.70 2.61
C GLY A 166 17.10 -2.66 1.51
N SER A 167 18.01 -2.89 0.54
CA SER A 167 17.81 -3.87 -0.53
C SER A 167 17.74 -5.30 0.00
N GLU A 168 18.64 -5.68 0.93
CA GLU A 168 18.68 -7.02 1.51
C GLU A 168 17.40 -7.30 2.33
N ARG A 169 17.01 -6.34 3.17
CA ARG A 169 15.84 -6.42 4.03
C ARG A 169 14.55 -6.60 3.21
N ILE A 170 14.34 -5.79 2.18
CA ILE A 170 13.10 -5.87 1.39
C ILE A 170 13.05 -7.11 0.49
N VAL A 171 14.18 -7.54 -0.06
CA VAL A 171 14.24 -8.74 -0.89
C VAL A 171 14.02 -9.99 -0.03
N ALA A 172 14.68 -10.10 1.12
CA ALA A 172 14.44 -11.20 2.06
C ALA A 172 12.97 -11.25 2.48
N PHE A 173 12.38 -10.10 2.81
CA PHE A 173 10.95 -10.01 3.12
C PHE A 173 10.07 -10.54 1.98
N ALA A 174 10.39 -10.22 0.72
CA ALA A 174 9.60 -10.68 -0.43
C ALA A 174 9.65 -12.21 -0.61
N PHE A 175 10.80 -12.85 -0.32
CA PHE A 175 10.91 -14.31 -0.34
C PHE A 175 10.13 -14.98 0.78
N GLU A 176 10.21 -14.43 2.02
CA GLU A 176 9.40 -14.93 3.13
C GLU A 176 7.90 -14.73 2.89
N GLU A 177 7.51 -13.61 2.29
CA GLU A 177 6.12 -13.35 1.89
C GLU A 177 5.65 -14.35 0.82
N ALA A 178 6.52 -14.69 -0.14
CA ALA A 178 6.22 -15.72 -1.13
C ALA A 178 5.97 -17.08 -0.45
N ARG A 179 6.85 -17.52 0.47
CA ARG A 179 6.67 -18.76 1.23
C ARG A 179 5.39 -18.75 2.06
N ARG A 180 5.12 -17.66 2.78
CA ARG A 180 3.93 -17.50 3.63
C ARG A 180 2.64 -17.61 2.84
N ARG A 181 2.63 -17.17 1.58
CA ARG A 181 1.48 -17.23 0.66
C ARG A 181 1.47 -18.46 -0.23
N GLY A 182 2.41 -19.40 -0.08
CA GLY A 182 2.53 -20.56 -0.94
C GLY A 182 2.88 -20.22 -2.39
N ARG A 183 3.50 -19.04 -2.63
CA ARG A 183 3.96 -18.61 -3.95
C ARG A 183 5.32 -19.20 -4.26
N ARG A 184 5.58 -19.46 -5.54
CA ARG A 184 6.77 -20.16 -5.99
C ARG A 184 7.76 -19.27 -6.72
N LYS A 185 7.39 -18.00 -6.97
CA LYS A 185 8.20 -17.11 -7.80
C LYS A 185 8.27 -15.70 -7.22
N VAL A 186 9.49 -15.15 -7.17
CA VAL A 186 9.78 -13.73 -6.88
C VAL A 186 10.46 -13.12 -8.10
N THR A 187 9.94 -11.99 -8.58
CA THR A 187 10.50 -11.21 -9.68
C THR A 187 10.98 -9.86 -9.16
N ALA A 188 12.26 -9.54 -9.33
CA ALA A 188 12.81 -8.22 -9.00
C ALA A 188 12.66 -7.25 -10.19
N GLY A 189 12.08 -6.06 -9.94
CA GLY A 189 12.01 -5.00 -10.94
C GLY A 189 13.07 -3.93 -10.72
N HIS A 190 13.78 -3.52 -11.76
CA HIS A 190 14.92 -2.60 -11.68
C HIS A 190 15.18 -1.82 -12.97
N LYS A 191 16.08 -0.82 -12.93
CA LYS A 191 16.60 -0.10 -14.10
C LYS A 191 18.14 -0.13 -14.15
N ALA A 192 18.75 -1.25 -13.75
CA ALA A 192 20.20 -1.42 -13.63
C ALA A 192 20.99 -1.16 -14.92
N ASN A 193 20.35 -1.28 -16.09
CA ASN A 193 21.00 -0.92 -17.36
C ASN A 193 21.30 0.59 -17.50
N ILE A 194 20.61 1.44 -16.75
CA ILE A 194 20.82 2.90 -16.72
C ILE A 194 21.42 3.32 -15.38
N MET A 195 20.80 2.94 -14.27
CA MET A 195 21.24 3.30 -12.91
C MET A 195 22.11 2.18 -12.32
N LYS A 196 23.36 2.12 -12.80
CA LYS A 196 24.27 1.01 -12.52
C LYS A 196 24.68 0.90 -11.05
N PHE A 197 24.72 2.01 -10.31
CA PHE A 197 25.22 2.05 -8.93
C PHE A 197 24.11 2.00 -7.88
N SER A 198 22.91 2.43 -8.18
CA SER A 198 21.74 2.29 -7.30
C SER A 198 20.94 1.03 -7.63
N ASP A 199 20.30 0.99 -8.79
CA ASP A 199 19.49 -0.17 -9.20
C ASP A 199 20.34 -1.42 -9.48
N GLY A 200 21.61 -1.21 -9.92
CA GLY A 200 22.58 -2.31 -10.07
C GLY A 200 22.92 -2.95 -8.73
N LEU A 201 23.11 -2.14 -7.68
CA LEU A 201 23.28 -2.64 -6.30
C LEU A 201 22.04 -3.43 -5.84
N PHE A 202 20.85 -2.88 -6.02
CA PHE A 202 19.60 -3.60 -5.70
C PHE A 202 19.52 -4.97 -6.39
N LEU A 203 19.82 -5.02 -7.69
CA LEU A 203 19.79 -6.28 -8.46
C LEU A 203 20.85 -7.29 -7.98
N GLU A 204 22.07 -6.82 -7.69
CA GLU A 204 23.14 -7.66 -7.16
C GLU A 204 22.73 -8.28 -5.81
N VAL A 205 22.22 -7.45 -4.91
CA VAL A 205 21.71 -7.89 -3.60
C VAL A 205 20.56 -8.88 -3.78
N ALA A 206 19.61 -8.59 -4.68
CA ALA A 206 18.47 -9.47 -4.94
C ALA A 206 18.92 -10.87 -5.39
N ARG A 207 19.90 -10.95 -6.27
CA ARG A 207 20.48 -12.23 -6.72
C ARG A 207 21.22 -12.97 -5.59
N ARG A 208 21.93 -12.24 -4.73
CA ARG A 208 22.62 -12.81 -3.57
C ARG A 208 21.63 -13.38 -2.55
N VAL A 209 20.58 -12.63 -2.20
CA VAL A 209 19.52 -13.09 -1.29
C VAL A 209 18.80 -14.30 -1.85
N ALA A 210 18.45 -14.27 -3.14
CA ALA A 210 17.76 -15.37 -3.81
C ALA A 210 18.50 -16.71 -3.71
N ALA A 211 19.83 -16.71 -3.66
CA ALA A 211 20.62 -17.92 -3.47
C ALA A 211 20.36 -18.64 -2.15
N GLY A 212 19.83 -17.94 -1.13
CA GLY A 212 19.38 -18.51 0.15
C GLY A 212 17.98 -19.14 0.11
N TYR A 213 17.25 -19.05 -1.02
CA TYR A 213 15.87 -19.51 -1.16
C TYR A 213 15.71 -20.48 -2.35
N PRO A 214 16.34 -21.66 -2.33
CA PRO A 214 16.36 -22.59 -3.47
C PRO A 214 14.97 -23.18 -3.82
N ASP A 215 14.01 -23.05 -2.95
CA ASP A 215 12.61 -23.49 -3.10
C ASP A 215 11.72 -22.46 -3.83
N VAL A 216 12.23 -21.21 -4.04
CA VAL A 216 11.50 -20.14 -4.72
C VAL A 216 12.26 -19.71 -5.98
N VAL A 217 11.59 -19.75 -7.12
CA VAL A 217 12.18 -19.31 -8.39
C VAL A 217 12.40 -17.81 -8.35
N PHE A 218 13.60 -17.38 -8.72
CA PHE A 218 13.93 -15.96 -8.85
C PHE A 218 14.16 -15.59 -10.32
N ASP A 219 13.57 -14.49 -10.74
CA ASP A 219 13.95 -13.81 -11.99
C ASP A 219 13.96 -12.28 -11.81
N ASP A 220 14.47 -11.57 -12.80
CA ASP A 220 14.49 -10.11 -12.78
C ASP A 220 13.97 -9.52 -14.10
N ARG A 221 13.44 -8.30 -14.02
CA ARG A 221 12.94 -7.54 -15.17
C ARG A 221 13.38 -6.09 -15.11
N ILE A 222 13.77 -5.56 -16.26
CA ILE A 222 13.87 -4.11 -16.41
C ILE A 222 12.47 -3.52 -16.27
N ILE A 223 12.32 -2.50 -15.44
CA ILE A 223 11.01 -1.96 -15.02
C ILE A 223 10.08 -1.62 -16.19
N VAL A 224 10.60 -1.07 -17.29
CA VAL A 224 9.78 -0.73 -18.47
C VAL A 224 9.22 -1.98 -19.16
N ALA A 225 9.98 -3.06 -19.18
CA ALA A 225 9.52 -4.35 -19.69
C ALA A 225 8.53 -5.02 -18.72
N LEU A 226 8.75 -4.88 -17.40
CA LEU A 226 7.83 -5.36 -16.38
C LEU A 226 6.45 -4.73 -16.53
N CYS A 227 6.36 -3.39 -16.66
CA CYS A 227 5.09 -2.69 -16.85
C CYS A 227 4.35 -3.17 -18.11
N MET A 228 5.06 -3.32 -19.23
CA MET A 228 4.47 -3.85 -20.46
C MET A 228 3.95 -5.28 -20.27
N GLN A 229 4.75 -6.15 -19.64
CA GLN A 229 4.39 -7.56 -19.43
C GLN A 229 3.23 -7.72 -18.44
N LEU A 230 3.11 -6.87 -17.42
CA LEU A 230 1.95 -6.85 -16.51
C LEU A 230 0.65 -6.54 -17.25
N VAL A 231 0.68 -5.65 -18.23
CA VAL A 231 -0.49 -5.36 -19.09
C VAL A 231 -0.80 -6.51 -20.05
N GLN A 232 0.23 -7.21 -20.56
CA GLN A 232 0.03 -8.28 -21.55
C GLN A 232 -0.34 -9.63 -20.93
N ALA A 233 0.24 -9.96 -19.77
CA ALA A 233 0.16 -11.29 -19.16
C ALA A 233 0.44 -11.21 -17.63
N PRO A 234 -0.46 -10.57 -16.85
CA PRO A 234 -0.27 -10.40 -15.39
C PRO A 234 -0.16 -11.73 -14.65
N GLU A 235 -0.76 -12.78 -15.16
CA GLU A 235 -0.74 -14.15 -14.60
C GLU A 235 0.66 -14.79 -14.54
N ARG A 236 1.66 -14.19 -15.20
CA ARG A 236 3.06 -14.66 -15.15
C ARG A 236 3.80 -14.28 -13.90
N PHE A 237 3.21 -13.38 -13.10
CA PHE A 237 3.83 -12.81 -11.92
C PHE A 237 3.10 -13.26 -10.65
N GLU A 238 3.88 -13.57 -9.61
CA GLU A 238 3.33 -13.98 -8.32
C GLU A 238 3.71 -12.98 -7.23
N VAL A 239 5.01 -12.77 -6.97
CA VAL A 239 5.51 -11.76 -6.04
C VAL A 239 6.50 -10.87 -6.79
N LEU A 240 6.27 -9.57 -6.74
CA LEU A 240 7.16 -8.55 -7.29
C LEU A 240 7.88 -7.86 -6.14
N VAL A 241 9.21 -7.75 -6.21
CA VAL A 241 9.99 -6.94 -5.27
C VAL A 241 10.61 -5.75 -5.99
N LEU A 242 10.38 -4.55 -5.45
CA LEU A 242 10.66 -3.30 -6.17
C LEU A 242 11.26 -2.24 -5.23
N PRO A 243 12.23 -1.43 -5.70
CA PRO A 243 12.55 -0.15 -5.08
C PRO A 243 11.33 0.74 -4.93
N ASN A 244 11.40 1.71 -4.04
CA ASN A 244 10.27 2.50 -3.57
C ASN A 244 9.45 3.14 -4.70
N LEU A 245 10.04 3.95 -5.56
CA LEU A 245 9.33 4.63 -6.64
C LEU A 245 8.69 3.66 -7.63
N TYR A 246 9.41 2.60 -8.00
CA TYR A 246 8.86 1.62 -8.93
C TYR A 246 7.73 0.80 -8.30
N GLY A 247 7.87 0.48 -7.02
CA GLY A 247 6.82 -0.20 -6.27
C GLY A 247 5.55 0.61 -6.17
N ASP A 248 5.65 1.95 -6.06
CA ASP A 248 4.49 2.84 -6.10
C ASP A 248 3.78 2.78 -7.46
N ILE A 249 4.53 3.01 -8.53
CA ILE A 249 3.98 3.01 -9.89
C ILE A 249 3.36 1.64 -10.24
N VAL A 250 4.07 0.55 -9.96
CA VAL A 250 3.62 -0.80 -10.32
C VAL A 250 2.42 -1.25 -9.48
N SER A 251 2.33 -0.84 -8.21
CA SER A 251 1.16 -1.17 -7.39
C SER A 251 -0.10 -0.43 -7.83
N GLU A 252 0.01 0.82 -8.30
CA GLU A 252 -1.11 1.55 -8.90
C GLU A 252 -1.52 0.94 -10.25
N LEU A 253 -0.54 0.50 -11.06
CA LEU A 253 -0.84 -0.30 -12.26
C LEU A 253 -1.60 -1.57 -11.87
N GLY A 254 -1.12 -2.30 -10.84
CA GLY A 254 -1.78 -3.50 -10.31
C GLY A 254 -3.21 -3.24 -9.85
N ALA A 255 -3.44 -2.11 -9.14
CA ALA A 255 -4.79 -1.68 -8.75
C ALA A 255 -5.70 -1.50 -9.98
N GLY A 256 -5.18 -0.89 -11.06
CA GLY A 256 -5.90 -0.76 -12.32
C GLY A 256 -6.27 -2.11 -12.96
N LEU A 257 -5.41 -3.12 -12.85
CA LEU A 257 -5.67 -4.47 -13.40
C LEU A 257 -6.81 -5.19 -12.66
N ILE A 258 -7.06 -4.87 -11.40
CA ILE A 258 -8.04 -5.56 -10.55
C ILE A 258 -9.37 -4.82 -10.35
N GLY A 259 -9.58 -3.71 -11.06
CA GLY A 259 -10.85 -2.95 -11.00
C GLY A 259 -10.75 -1.58 -10.32
N GLY A 260 -9.54 -1.12 -10.02
CA GLY A 260 -9.29 0.22 -9.51
C GLY A 260 -8.83 0.28 -8.06
N PRO A 261 -8.42 1.48 -7.59
CA PRO A 261 -7.81 1.67 -6.27
C PRO A 261 -8.74 1.36 -5.11
N GLY A 262 -10.07 1.42 -5.30
CA GLY A 262 -11.08 1.02 -4.31
C GLY A 262 -11.06 -0.48 -3.98
N MET A 263 -10.39 -1.30 -4.81
CA MET A 263 -10.24 -2.75 -4.61
C MET A 263 -8.88 -3.14 -4.02
N ALA A 264 -7.94 -2.19 -3.90
CA ALA A 264 -6.55 -2.49 -3.62
C ALA A 264 -6.21 -2.32 -2.12
N PRO A 265 -6.02 -3.42 -1.37
CA PRO A 265 -5.56 -3.37 0.00
C PRO A 265 -4.05 -3.13 0.09
N GLY A 266 -3.60 -2.76 1.29
CA GLY A 266 -2.20 -2.62 1.57
C GLY A 266 -1.86 -2.77 3.05
N GLY A 267 -0.58 -3.06 3.31
CA GLY A 267 0.00 -3.08 4.64
C GLY A 267 1.43 -2.56 4.60
N HIS A 268 1.77 -1.72 5.54
CA HIS A 268 3.12 -1.24 5.80
C HIS A 268 3.66 -1.96 7.03
N LEU A 269 4.74 -2.70 6.87
CA LEU A 269 5.28 -3.56 7.92
C LEU A 269 6.70 -3.13 8.30
N GLY A 270 6.91 -3.00 9.58
CA GLY A 270 8.20 -2.92 10.24
C GLY A 270 8.49 -4.21 10.99
N GLU A 271 9.54 -4.20 11.83
CA GLU A 271 9.85 -5.35 12.69
C GLU A 271 8.90 -5.44 13.89
N GLU A 272 8.52 -4.29 14.47
CA GLU A 272 7.72 -4.21 15.70
C GLU A 272 6.28 -3.76 15.46
N VAL A 273 6.03 -3.04 14.38
CA VAL A 273 4.73 -2.41 14.11
C VAL A 273 4.26 -2.64 12.69
N ALA A 274 2.94 -2.67 12.51
CA ALA A 274 2.29 -2.77 11.21
C ALA A 274 1.14 -1.76 11.08
N VAL A 275 0.99 -1.15 9.91
CA VAL A 275 -0.10 -0.22 9.58
C VAL A 275 -0.80 -0.70 8.33
N PHE A 276 -2.09 -1.00 8.42
CA PHE A 276 -2.90 -1.47 7.30
C PHE A 276 -3.76 -0.34 6.75
N GLU A 277 -3.76 -0.16 5.45
CA GLU A 277 -4.55 0.85 4.75
C GLU A 277 -4.82 0.43 3.30
N ALA A 278 -5.91 0.90 2.71
CA ALA A 278 -6.11 0.79 1.26
C ALA A 278 -5.16 1.75 0.51
N THR A 279 -4.91 1.46 -0.77
CA THR A 279 -3.98 2.26 -1.58
C THR A 279 -4.57 3.57 -2.08
N HIS A 280 -5.92 3.68 -2.10
CA HIS A 280 -6.61 4.88 -2.58
C HIS A 280 -6.34 6.13 -1.72
N GLY A 281 -6.47 7.30 -2.33
CA GLY A 281 -6.39 8.61 -1.64
C GLY A 281 -7.69 9.02 -0.95
N THR A 282 -7.74 10.27 -0.53
CA THR A 282 -8.85 10.87 0.26
C THR A 282 -10.14 11.11 -0.52
N ALA A 283 -10.10 11.11 -1.85
CA ALA A 283 -11.24 11.33 -2.75
C ALA A 283 -12.23 12.40 -2.23
N PRO A 284 -11.82 13.66 -2.06
CA PRO A 284 -12.61 14.69 -1.38
C PRO A 284 -13.98 14.93 -2.03
N ASN A 285 -14.11 14.66 -3.33
CA ASN A 285 -15.38 14.79 -4.06
C ASN A 285 -16.42 13.73 -3.66
N LEU A 286 -16.03 12.64 -3.00
CA LEU A 286 -16.90 11.57 -2.53
C LEU A 286 -17.16 11.65 -1.03
N ALA A 287 -16.37 12.42 -0.30
CA ALA A 287 -16.44 12.52 1.16
C ALA A 287 -17.83 12.99 1.65
N GLY A 288 -18.42 12.30 2.60
CA GLY A 288 -19.71 12.61 3.19
C GLY A 288 -20.92 12.22 2.33
N HIS A 289 -20.70 11.54 1.20
CA HIS A 289 -21.78 11.18 0.27
C HIS A 289 -22.19 9.69 0.33
N ASP A 290 -21.57 8.90 1.21
CA ASP A 290 -21.84 7.45 1.34
C ASP A 290 -21.71 6.71 -0.02
N ARG A 291 -20.63 7.01 -0.78
CA ARG A 291 -20.43 6.48 -2.15
C ARG A 291 -19.07 5.82 -2.36
N ALA A 292 -18.18 5.93 -1.40
CA ALA A 292 -16.85 5.35 -1.49
C ALA A 292 -16.90 3.82 -1.39
N ASN A 293 -16.12 3.15 -2.23
CA ASN A 293 -15.97 1.69 -2.16
C ASN A 293 -15.14 1.30 -0.92
N PRO A 294 -15.70 0.53 0.03
CA PRO A 294 -14.98 0.13 1.23
C PRO A 294 -14.12 -1.13 1.05
N ALA A 295 -14.19 -1.82 -0.11
CA ALA A 295 -13.56 -3.12 -0.29
C ALA A 295 -12.05 -3.11 0.00
N GLY A 296 -11.32 -2.10 -0.47
CA GLY A 296 -9.88 -1.98 -0.22
C GLY A 296 -9.54 -1.91 1.27
N VAL A 297 -10.29 -1.15 2.07
CA VAL A 297 -10.06 -1.05 3.53
C VAL A 297 -10.55 -2.32 4.25
N LEU A 298 -11.66 -2.94 3.80
CA LEU A 298 -12.12 -4.23 4.31
C LEU A 298 -11.08 -5.33 4.10
N LEU A 299 -10.50 -5.41 2.92
CA LEU A 299 -9.41 -6.35 2.60
C LEU A 299 -8.13 -6.02 3.38
N SER A 300 -7.83 -4.73 3.62
CA SER A 300 -6.73 -4.33 4.50
C SER A 300 -6.98 -4.75 5.96
N ALA A 301 -8.23 -4.67 6.43
CA ALA A 301 -8.61 -5.18 7.74
C ALA A 301 -8.49 -6.71 7.82
N ALA A 302 -8.79 -7.45 6.76
CA ALA A 302 -8.53 -8.88 6.67
C ALA A 302 -7.02 -9.21 6.79
N MET A 303 -6.15 -8.40 6.15
CA MET A 303 -4.70 -8.51 6.33
C MET A 303 -4.28 -8.23 7.77
N MET A 304 -4.88 -7.21 8.40
CA MET A 304 -4.65 -6.87 9.81
C MET A 304 -5.03 -8.03 10.74
N LEU A 305 -6.19 -8.64 10.56
CA LEU A 305 -6.63 -9.79 11.35
C LEU A 305 -5.64 -10.97 11.23
N ARG A 306 -5.19 -11.29 10.02
CA ARG A 306 -4.16 -12.32 9.82
C ARG A 306 -2.85 -11.99 10.52
N HIS A 307 -2.46 -10.72 10.54
CA HIS A 307 -1.27 -10.24 11.25
C HIS A 307 -1.41 -10.38 12.77
N LEU A 308 -2.59 -10.13 13.33
CA LEU A 308 -2.92 -10.34 14.73
C LEU A 308 -3.00 -11.83 15.15
N GLY A 309 -2.82 -12.77 14.20
CA GLY A 309 -2.95 -14.20 14.44
C GLY A 309 -4.37 -14.75 14.22
N GLU A 310 -5.35 -13.90 13.96
CA GLU A 310 -6.76 -14.22 13.72
C GLU A 310 -6.99 -14.62 12.24
N ARG A 311 -6.28 -15.67 11.79
CA ARG A 311 -6.25 -16.08 10.38
C ARG A 311 -7.62 -16.45 9.86
N ASP A 312 -8.36 -17.28 10.59
CA ASP A 312 -9.69 -17.75 10.19
C ASP A 312 -10.68 -16.58 10.06
N ALA A 313 -10.60 -15.59 10.95
CA ALA A 313 -11.42 -14.40 10.89
C ALA A 313 -11.05 -13.51 9.69
N GLY A 314 -9.76 -13.38 9.39
CA GLY A 314 -9.28 -12.66 8.21
C GLY A 314 -9.68 -13.34 6.91
N ASP A 315 -9.65 -14.67 6.86
CA ASP A 315 -10.05 -15.45 5.67
C ASP A 315 -11.56 -15.34 5.44
N ARG A 316 -12.38 -15.50 6.50
CA ARG A 316 -13.84 -15.29 6.41
C ARG A 316 -14.21 -13.87 5.99
N LEU A 317 -13.49 -12.85 6.47
CA LEU A 317 -13.75 -11.46 6.04
C LEU A 317 -13.45 -11.27 4.54
N GLU A 318 -12.34 -11.80 4.04
CA GLU A 318 -12.01 -11.75 2.62
C GLU A 318 -13.04 -12.52 1.77
N GLU A 319 -13.47 -13.71 2.20
CA GLU A 319 -14.51 -14.50 1.55
C GLU A 319 -15.84 -13.75 1.51
N ALA A 320 -16.28 -13.14 2.62
CA ALA A 320 -17.51 -12.35 2.67
C ALA A 320 -17.48 -11.15 1.71
N VAL A 321 -16.33 -10.47 1.61
CA VAL A 321 -16.15 -9.41 0.59
C VAL A 321 -16.26 -9.99 -0.82
N ALA A 322 -15.58 -11.12 -1.10
CA ALA A 322 -15.62 -11.78 -2.40
C ALA A 322 -17.05 -12.21 -2.78
N ASP A 323 -17.83 -12.72 -1.85
CA ASP A 323 -19.23 -13.11 -2.07
C ASP A 323 -20.13 -11.93 -2.42
N VAL A 324 -20.00 -10.82 -1.67
CA VAL A 324 -20.78 -9.59 -1.96
C VAL A 324 -20.44 -9.05 -3.35
N LEU A 325 -19.16 -9.06 -3.73
CA LEU A 325 -18.71 -8.64 -5.05
C LEU A 325 -19.22 -9.57 -6.15
N ALA A 326 -19.16 -10.89 -5.95
CA ALA A 326 -19.61 -11.89 -6.93
C ALA A 326 -21.14 -11.82 -7.17
N VAL A 327 -21.92 -11.63 -6.10
CA VAL A 327 -23.39 -11.43 -6.21
C VAL A 327 -23.69 -10.11 -6.91
N GLY A 328 -22.91 -9.06 -6.65
CA GLY A 328 -22.99 -7.78 -7.34
C GLY A 328 -24.33 -7.05 -7.15
N VAL A 329 -25.05 -7.23 -6.03
CA VAL A 329 -26.28 -6.50 -5.69
C VAL A 329 -25.94 -5.31 -4.81
N ASP A 330 -25.35 -5.56 -3.65
CA ASP A 330 -24.98 -4.54 -2.67
C ASP A 330 -23.57 -4.01 -2.93
N VAL A 331 -23.35 -3.35 -4.07
CA VAL A 331 -22.04 -2.81 -4.49
C VAL A 331 -22.12 -1.32 -4.82
N THR A 332 -21.01 -0.62 -4.62
CA THR A 332 -20.88 0.81 -4.90
C THR A 332 -20.82 1.11 -6.40
N PRO A 333 -21.07 2.36 -6.84
CA PRO A 333 -21.16 2.72 -8.25
C PRO A 333 -19.93 2.38 -9.11
N ASP A 334 -18.73 2.47 -8.54
CA ASP A 334 -17.46 2.17 -9.22
C ASP A 334 -17.29 0.68 -9.56
N LEU A 335 -18.05 -0.19 -8.90
CA LEU A 335 -18.08 -1.64 -9.13
C LEU A 335 -19.10 -2.07 -10.20
N ARG A 336 -19.72 -1.12 -10.91
CA ARG A 336 -20.57 -1.40 -12.06
C ARG A 336 -19.81 -1.25 -13.37
N ALA A 337 -20.01 -2.19 -14.26
CA ALA A 337 -19.50 -2.06 -15.61
C ALA A 337 -20.19 -0.90 -16.34
N ALA A 338 -19.52 -0.30 -17.31
CA ALA A 338 -20.12 0.74 -18.14
C ALA A 338 -21.38 0.20 -18.85
N GLY A 339 -22.51 0.91 -18.68
CA GLY A 339 -23.82 0.51 -19.24
C GLY A 339 -24.63 -0.45 -18.36
N ASP A 340 -24.16 -0.82 -17.19
CA ASP A 340 -24.94 -1.59 -16.21
C ASP A 340 -25.78 -0.61 -15.37
N GLU A 341 -27.10 -0.59 -15.62
CA GLU A 341 -28.07 0.29 -14.97
C GLU A 341 -28.66 -0.29 -13.67
N ARG A 342 -28.19 -1.45 -13.20
CA ARG A 342 -28.65 -2.01 -11.94
C ARG A 342 -28.40 -1.04 -10.79
N PRO A 343 -29.29 -0.97 -9.77
CA PRO A 343 -29.09 -0.10 -8.61
C PRO A 343 -27.75 -0.36 -7.92
N THR A 344 -27.20 0.69 -7.34
CA THR A 344 -25.99 0.63 -6.50
C THR A 344 -26.34 1.05 -5.08
N VAL A 345 -25.47 0.71 -4.14
CA VAL A 345 -25.63 1.07 -2.73
C VAL A 345 -24.51 2.00 -2.26
N GLY A 346 -24.65 2.53 -1.06
CA GLY A 346 -23.60 3.33 -0.42
C GLY A 346 -22.55 2.48 0.28
N THR A 347 -21.48 3.15 0.73
CA THR A 347 -20.36 2.58 1.51
C THR A 347 -20.86 1.76 2.70
N ARG A 348 -21.79 2.34 3.46
CA ARG A 348 -22.36 1.73 4.66
C ARG A 348 -23.15 0.46 4.33
N ARG A 349 -24.06 0.50 3.35
CA ARG A 349 -24.87 -0.67 2.99
C ARG A 349 -24.01 -1.82 2.46
N MET A 350 -22.96 -1.54 1.69
CA MET A 350 -22.03 -2.57 1.24
C MET A 350 -21.31 -3.22 2.44
N ALA A 351 -20.88 -2.44 3.44
CA ALA A 351 -20.27 -2.97 4.66
C ALA A 351 -21.24 -3.80 5.51
N GLU A 352 -22.51 -3.38 5.59
CA GLU A 352 -23.57 -4.15 6.25
C GLU A 352 -23.78 -5.50 5.55
N ALA A 353 -23.81 -5.54 4.22
CA ALA A 353 -23.94 -6.77 3.44
C ALA A 353 -22.78 -7.74 3.69
N VAL A 354 -21.54 -7.24 3.78
CA VAL A 354 -20.37 -8.05 4.17
C VAL A 354 -20.54 -8.59 5.60
N SER A 355 -21.00 -7.74 6.53
CA SER A 355 -21.21 -8.13 7.92
C SER A 355 -22.33 -9.17 8.09
N GLU A 356 -23.38 -9.10 7.28
CA GLU A 356 -24.47 -10.11 7.21
C GLU A 356 -23.91 -11.47 6.78
N ARG A 357 -23.08 -11.52 5.71
CA ARG A 357 -22.41 -12.76 5.25
C ARG A 357 -21.53 -13.40 6.33
N LEU A 358 -20.78 -12.58 7.06
CA LEU A 358 -19.94 -13.07 8.17
C LEU A 358 -20.76 -13.73 9.29
N ARG A 359 -21.92 -13.17 9.63
CA ARG A 359 -22.80 -13.72 10.67
C ARG A 359 -23.47 -15.02 10.21
N ASP A 360 -23.93 -15.08 8.96
CA ASP A 360 -24.55 -16.28 8.40
C ASP A 360 -23.58 -17.47 8.36
N ALA A 361 -22.32 -17.22 7.97
CA ALA A 361 -21.27 -18.23 7.95
C ALA A 361 -20.86 -18.74 9.36
N SER A 362 -21.12 -17.97 10.43
CA SER A 362 -20.83 -18.38 11.80
C SER A 362 -21.91 -19.25 12.44
N VAL A 363 -23.07 -19.38 11.78
CA VAL A 363 -24.25 -20.18 12.26
C VAL A 363 -24.34 -21.54 11.55
N ALA A 364 -23.61 -21.72 10.43
CA ALA A 364 -23.54 -22.95 9.65
C ALA A 364 -22.35 -23.83 10.08
#